data_3107437a3410da081b403baf875b06f3
#
_entry.id   3107437a3410da081b403baf875b06f3
#
_cell.length_a   1.000
_cell.length_b   1.000
_cell.length_c   1.000
_cell.angle_alpha   90.00
_cell.angle_beta   90.00
_cell.angle_gamma   90.00
#
_symmetry.space_group_name_H-M   'P 1'
#
loop_
_entity.id
_entity.type
_entity.pdbx_description
1 polymer ?
#
loop_
_entity_poly.entity_id
_entity_poly.type
_entity_poly.pdbx_seq_one_letter_code
_entity_poly.pdbx_strand_id
1 'polypeptide(L)'
;MKVFVVIVTFNRIELLKRSIESVRANQPFGIIVINNGSTDGTKEWLDSQPDLIVIHQKNVGGSGGFYTGIKHAYNMGADWIWCMDDDVFPRADCLKNLLDNATNKNIGILAPRRIMDGKIFCHDFQGYNLTRPFKSMYRQRLVNEQVTSPTFIAGTAFEGPFIRREVVEKIGLPNKDLFIFCDDTDYCIRTIQAGFKILYVPQALMDKHKFFSQDSWAVRSQKKKWKRFYQVRNSAYLNHHYGQTWGVRYLRSFINVLGYIVTAFFTAPFSKAWSWSDIPKLWNAYLDGTKEKLGII
;
A
#
# COMPACT_ATOMS: atom_id res chain seq x y z
N MET A 1 6.72 -22.48 -12.01
CA MET A 1 5.86 -21.45 -11.39
C MET A 1 6.38 -20.08 -11.85
N LYS A 2 5.52 -19.30 -12.52
CA LYS A 2 5.89 -17.99 -13.05
C LYS A 2 5.63 -16.91 -11.98
N VAL A 3 6.69 -16.33 -11.44
CA VAL A 3 6.61 -15.22 -10.48
C VAL A 3 6.98 -13.93 -11.20
N PHE A 4 6.05 -13.00 -11.27
CA PHE A 4 6.33 -11.65 -11.76
C PHE A 4 6.40 -10.69 -10.59
N VAL A 5 7.47 -9.89 -10.55
CA VAL A 5 7.60 -8.77 -9.61
C VAL A 5 6.99 -7.53 -10.26
N VAL A 6 6.22 -6.77 -9.51
CA VAL A 6 5.66 -5.48 -9.91
C VAL A 6 6.24 -4.41 -8.99
N ILE A 7 7.00 -3.47 -9.57
CA ILE A 7 7.57 -2.32 -8.85
C ILE A 7 6.92 -1.05 -9.37
N VAL A 8 6.39 -0.21 -8.47
CA VAL A 8 5.84 1.11 -8.82
C VAL A 8 6.82 2.18 -8.37
N THR A 9 7.16 3.12 -9.27
CA THR A 9 8.12 4.19 -8.97
C THR A 9 7.63 5.56 -9.44
N PHE A 10 8.02 6.61 -8.71
CA PHE A 10 7.83 8.01 -9.08
C PHE A 10 8.93 8.90 -8.49
N ASN A 11 9.80 9.45 -9.34
CA ASN A 11 10.89 10.38 -8.97
C ASN A 11 11.81 9.86 -7.85
N ARG A 12 12.32 8.62 -8.00
CA ARG A 12 13.19 7.95 -7.02
C ARG A 12 14.20 7.02 -7.67
N ILE A 13 14.87 7.48 -8.71
CA ILE A 13 15.77 6.65 -9.53
C ILE A 13 16.80 5.84 -8.72
N GLU A 14 17.43 6.42 -7.69
CA GLU A 14 18.47 5.72 -6.92
C GLU A 14 17.89 4.62 -6.02
N LEU A 15 16.72 4.82 -5.44
CA LEU A 15 16.03 3.78 -4.68
C LEU A 15 15.54 2.66 -5.61
N LEU A 16 14.99 3.04 -6.77
CA LEU A 16 14.55 2.08 -7.78
C LEU A 16 15.71 1.18 -8.25
N LYS A 17 16.88 1.74 -8.57
CA LYS A 17 18.08 0.96 -8.95
C LYS A 17 18.41 -0.09 -7.90
N ARG A 18 18.48 0.31 -6.64
CA ARG A 18 18.75 -0.58 -5.51
C ARG A 18 17.64 -1.64 -5.33
N SER A 19 16.36 -1.26 -5.49
CA SER A 19 15.22 -2.18 -5.40
C SER A 19 15.34 -3.26 -6.49
N ILE A 20 15.55 -2.86 -7.74
CA ILE A 20 15.67 -3.79 -8.87
C ILE A 20 16.87 -4.74 -8.66
N GLU A 21 18.01 -4.25 -8.20
CA GLU A 21 19.17 -5.08 -7.91
C GLU A 21 18.87 -6.14 -6.86
N SER A 22 18.20 -5.76 -5.76
CA SER A 22 17.79 -6.71 -4.73
C SER A 22 16.75 -7.71 -5.22
N VAL A 23 15.85 -7.31 -6.13
CA VAL A 23 14.87 -8.19 -6.77
C VAL A 23 15.56 -9.18 -7.72
N ARG A 24 16.53 -8.73 -8.52
CA ARG A 24 17.31 -9.60 -9.42
C ARG A 24 18.02 -10.73 -8.66
N ALA A 25 18.51 -10.44 -7.45
CA ALA A 25 19.14 -11.46 -6.60
C ALA A 25 18.18 -12.60 -6.18
N ASN A 26 16.87 -12.36 -6.21
CA ASN A 26 15.83 -13.37 -5.95
C ASN A 26 15.42 -14.19 -7.19
N GLN A 27 15.93 -13.87 -8.37
CA GLN A 27 15.72 -14.58 -9.64
C GLN A 27 14.23 -14.85 -9.97
N PRO A 28 13.36 -13.82 -9.96
CA PRO A 28 11.97 -14.00 -10.38
C PRO A 28 11.89 -14.34 -11.88
N PHE A 29 10.73 -14.81 -12.34
CA PHE A 29 10.51 -15.10 -13.77
C PHE A 29 10.55 -13.82 -14.64
N GLY A 30 10.08 -12.68 -14.10
CA GLY A 30 10.13 -11.39 -14.78
C GLY A 30 9.91 -10.23 -13.80
N ILE A 31 10.40 -9.05 -14.20
CA ILE A 31 10.31 -7.81 -13.42
C ILE A 31 9.57 -6.78 -14.26
N ILE A 32 8.41 -6.34 -13.77
CA ILE A 32 7.58 -5.29 -14.37
C ILE A 32 7.78 -4.02 -13.57
N VAL A 33 8.21 -2.96 -14.22
CA VAL A 33 8.39 -1.64 -13.58
C VAL A 33 7.39 -0.65 -14.15
N ILE A 34 6.57 -0.08 -13.28
CA ILE A 34 5.63 0.97 -13.61
C ILE A 34 6.27 2.32 -13.28
N ASN A 35 6.77 3.01 -14.29
CA ASN A 35 7.21 4.39 -14.17
C ASN A 35 5.99 5.31 -14.23
N ASN A 36 5.62 5.80 -13.06
CA ASN A 36 4.38 6.56 -12.86
C ASN A 36 4.57 8.07 -13.17
N GLY A 37 5.26 8.38 -14.28
CA GLY A 37 5.48 9.74 -14.76
C GLY A 37 6.67 10.47 -14.11
N SER A 38 7.76 9.75 -13.85
CA SER A 38 9.00 10.35 -13.30
C SER A 38 9.67 11.30 -14.28
N THR A 39 10.36 12.30 -13.71
CA THR A 39 11.08 13.39 -14.43
C THR A 39 12.55 13.52 -13.99
N ASP A 40 13.06 12.54 -13.24
CA ASP A 40 14.40 12.53 -12.63
C ASP A 40 15.43 11.65 -13.36
N GLY A 41 15.20 11.36 -14.66
CA GLY A 41 16.05 10.45 -15.45
C GLY A 41 15.67 8.97 -15.31
N THR A 42 14.62 8.65 -14.53
CA THR A 42 14.14 7.27 -14.35
C THR A 42 13.73 6.63 -15.67
N LYS A 43 13.10 7.41 -16.59
CA LYS A 43 12.62 6.88 -17.85
C LYS A 43 13.80 6.41 -18.72
N GLU A 44 14.78 7.25 -18.93
CA GLU A 44 15.95 6.99 -19.75
C GLU A 44 16.77 5.81 -19.23
N TRP A 45 16.90 5.74 -17.90
CA TRP A 45 17.59 4.62 -17.26
C TRP A 45 16.82 3.31 -17.43
N LEU A 46 15.50 3.30 -17.24
CA LEU A 46 14.67 2.10 -17.43
C LEU A 46 14.70 1.61 -18.88
N ASP A 47 14.65 2.51 -19.86
CA ASP A 47 14.72 2.17 -21.28
C ASP A 47 16.06 1.51 -21.68
N SER A 48 17.12 1.70 -20.87
CA SER A 48 18.43 1.05 -21.03
C SER A 48 18.52 -0.35 -20.40
N GLN A 49 17.49 -0.85 -19.73
CA GLN A 49 17.49 -2.13 -19.03
C GLN A 49 16.73 -3.21 -19.83
N PRO A 50 17.41 -4.06 -20.62
CA PRO A 50 16.75 -4.98 -21.55
C PRO A 50 16.04 -6.16 -20.87
N ASP A 51 16.32 -6.43 -19.60
CA ASP A 51 15.72 -7.51 -18.81
C ASP A 51 14.43 -7.08 -18.07
N LEU A 52 14.08 -5.80 -18.14
CA LEU A 52 12.88 -5.27 -17.48
C LEU A 52 11.73 -5.10 -18.46
N ILE A 53 10.53 -5.37 -17.99
CA ILE A 53 9.28 -5.04 -18.65
C ILE A 53 8.84 -3.67 -18.13
N VAL A 54 9.05 -2.62 -18.93
CA VAL A 54 8.84 -1.24 -18.49
C VAL A 54 7.53 -0.70 -19.05
N ILE A 55 6.74 -0.06 -18.18
CA ILE A 55 5.50 0.63 -18.57
C ILE A 55 5.59 2.07 -18.08
N HIS A 56 5.60 3.01 -19.01
CA HIS A 56 5.53 4.43 -18.72
C HIS A 56 4.09 4.91 -18.79
N GLN A 57 3.64 5.60 -17.75
CA GLN A 57 2.31 6.19 -17.69
C GLN A 57 2.34 7.54 -16.98
N LYS A 58 1.26 8.32 -17.10
CA LYS A 58 1.08 9.53 -16.30
C LYS A 58 0.95 9.14 -14.82
N ASN A 59 1.26 10.06 -13.92
CA ASN A 59 1.08 9.81 -12.49
C ASN A 59 -0.42 9.66 -12.15
N VAL A 60 -0.81 8.42 -11.90
CA VAL A 60 -2.16 8.01 -11.48
C VAL A 60 -2.20 7.54 -10.01
N GLY A 61 -1.18 7.92 -9.23
CA GLY A 61 -0.99 7.47 -7.84
C GLY A 61 -0.45 6.04 -7.73
N GLY A 62 -0.08 5.66 -6.51
CA GLY A 62 0.40 4.29 -6.23
C GLY A 62 -0.65 3.23 -6.57
N SER A 63 -1.91 3.49 -6.20
CA SER A 63 -3.04 2.58 -6.48
C SER A 63 -3.19 2.29 -7.97
N GLY A 64 -3.09 3.33 -8.82
CA GLY A 64 -3.13 3.18 -10.27
C GLY A 64 -1.90 2.47 -10.84
N GLY A 65 -0.73 2.68 -10.23
CA GLY A 65 0.50 1.97 -10.57
C GLY A 65 0.37 0.47 -10.31
N PHE A 66 -0.08 0.07 -9.12
CA PHE A 66 -0.31 -1.35 -8.80
C PHE A 66 -1.42 -1.97 -9.65
N TYR A 67 -2.50 -1.23 -9.93
CA TYR A 67 -3.52 -1.68 -10.87
C TYR A 67 -2.91 -2.06 -12.23
N THR A 68 -2.10 -1.18 -12.79
CA THR A 68 -1.46 -1.40 -14.11
C THR A 68 -0.50 -2.59 -14.04
N GLY A 69 0.38 -2.64 -13.05
CA GLY A 69 1.39 -3.69 -12.92
C GLY A 69 0.78 -5.07 -12.70
N ILE A 70 -0.19 -5.19 -11.79
CA ILE A 70 -0.88 -6.46 -11.51
C ILE A 70 -1.65 -6.94 -12.75
N LYS A 71 -2.30 -6.02 -13.48
CA LYS A 71 -2.99 -6.35 -14.75
C LYS A 71 -2.02 -6.93 -15.78
N HIS A 72 -0.85 -6.31 -15.94
CA HIS A 72 0.15 -6.80 -16.89
C HIS A 72 0.72 -8.17 -16.47
N ALA A 73 1.11 -8.34 -15.22
CA ALA A 73 1.58 -9.62 -14.70
C ALA A 73 0.53 -10.73 -14.88
N TYR A 74 -0.72 -10.45 -14.55
CA TYR A 74 -1.84 -11.39 -14.74
C TYR A 74 -2.00 -11.81 -16.20
N ASN A 75 -2.01 -10.85 -17.14
CA ASN A 75 -2.16 -11.11 -18.57
C ASN A 75 -0.97 -11.89 -19.15
N MET A 76 0.22 -11.74 -18.59
CA MET A 76 1.42 -12.51 -18.97
C MET A 76 1.44 -13.93 -18.37
N GLY A 77 0.39 -14.33 -17.67
CA GLY A 77 0.26 -15.67 -17.10
C GLY A 77 1.05 -15.89 -15.82
N ALA A 78 1.19 -14.86 -14.99
CA ALA A 78 1.77 -15.01 -13.66
C ALA A 78 0.98 -16.04 -12.83
N ASP A 79 1.66 -16.96 -12.15
CA ASP A 79 1.08 -17.79 -11.08
C ASP A 79 1.01 -17.02 -9.78
N TRP A 80 2.04 -16.18 -9.55
CA TRP A 80 2.15 -15.29 -8.42
C TRP A 80 2.67 -13.91 -8.83
N ILE A 81 2.16 -12.87 -8.18
CA ILE A 81 2.53 -11.48 -8.42
C ILE A 81 3.08 -10.90 -7.13
N TRP A 82 4.35 -10.48 -7.14
CA TRP A 82 5.04 -9.91 -6.00
C TRP A 82 5.09 -8.39 -6.13
N CYS A 83 4.23 -7.70 -5.37
CA CYS A 83 4.06 -6.25 -5.48
C CYS A 83 4.95 -5.51 -4.47
N MET A 84 5.61 -4.44 -4.90
CA MET A 84 6.40 -3.60 -4.01
C MET A 84 6.56 -2.17 -4.52
N ASP A 85 6.81 -1.24 -3.59
CA ASP A 85 7.29 0.10 -3.88
C ASP A 85 8.79 0.09 -4.18
N ASP A 86 9.29 1.17 -4.74
CA ASP A 86 10.72 1.39 -5.05
C ASP A 86 11.63 1.57 -3.83
N ASP A 87 11.07 1.59 -2.61
CA ASP A 87 11.77 1.83 -1.34
C ASP A 87 11.88 0.58 -0.44
N VAL A 88 11.57 -0.59 -0.98
CA VAL A 88 11.75 -1.88 -0.30
C VAL A 88 12.72 -2.76 -1.06
N PHE A 89 13.53 -3.52 -0.31
CA PHE A 89 14.67 -4.29 -0.82
C PHE A 89 14.60 -5.71 -0.28
N PRO A 90 14.09 -6.69 -1.06
CA PRO A 90 14.07 -8.08 -0.61
C PRO A 90 15.50 -8.63 -0.43
N ARG A 91 15.71 -9.36 0.68
CA ARG A 91 16.93 -10.12 0.87
C ARG A 91 16.98 -11.34 -0.05
N ALA A 92 18.14 -11.89 -0.31
CA ALA A 92 18.34 -12.92 -1.35
C ALA A 92 17.43 -14.15 -1.27
N ASP A 93 17.00 -14.54 -0.08
CA ASP A 93 16.12 -15.72 0.16
C ASP A 93 14.65 -15.34 0.38
N CYS A 94 14.31 -14.07 0.20
CA CYS A 94 12.96 -13.62 0.49
C CYS A 94 11.91 -14.34 -0.37
N LEU A 95 12.13 -14.41 -1.68
CA LEU A 95 11.22 -15.10 -2.60
C LEU A 95 11.16 -16.61 -2.30
N LYS A 96 12.29 -17.25 -2.04
CA LYS A 96 12.32 -18.67 -1.66
C LYS A 96 11.47 -18.91 -0.43
N ASN A 97 11.62 -18.13 0.64
CA ASN A 97 10.84 -18.26 1.86
C ASN A 97 9.34 -18.02 1.64
N LEU A 98 8.95 -17.13 0.72
CA LEU A 98 7.55 -16.97 0.33
C LEU A 98 7.04 -18.20 -0.40
N LEU A 99 7.78 -18.73 -1.37
CA LEU A 99 7.41 -19.91 -2.16
C LEU A 99 7.27 -21.17 -1.30
N ASP A 100 8.15 -21.37 -0.32
CA ASP A 100 8.09 -22.49 0.61
C ASP A 100 6.77 -22.50 1.44
N ASN A 101 6.15 -21.33 1.60
CA ASN A 101 4.85 -21.16 2.28
C ASN A 101 3.64 -21.06 1.33
N ALA A 102 3.84 -21.15 0.01
CA ALA A 102 2.80 -20.96 -1.01
C ALA A 102 2.00 -22.22 -1.35
N THR A 103 2.20 -23.31 -0.65
CA THR A 103 1.66 -24.64 -0.97
C THR A 103 0.15 -24.78 -0.72
N ASN A 104 -0.39 -24.08 0.27
CA ASN A 104 -1.81 -24.15 0.61
C ASN A 104 -2.64 -23.25 -0.32
N LYS A 105 -3.59 -23.87 -1.05
CA LYS A 105 -4.46 -23.18 -2.02
C LYS A 105 -5.39 -22.14 -1.40
N ASN A 106 -5.69 -22.23 -0.10
CA ASN A 106 -6.51 -21.25 0.60
C ASN A 106 -5.75 -19.96 0.95
N ILE A 107 -4.41 -19.95 0.81
CA ILE A 107 -3.61 -18.74 1.00
C ILE A 107 -3.61 -17.96 -0.30
N GLY A 108 -4.23 -16.78 -0.27
CA GLY A 108 -4.29 -15.88 -1.42
C GLY A 108 -3.15 -14.85 -1.44
N ILE A 109 -2.66 -14.45 -0.27
CA ILE A 109 -1.56 -13.47 -0.15
C ILE A 109 -0.57 -13.96 0.92
N LEU A 110 0.73 -13.84 0.62
CA LEU A 110 1.79 -13.96 1.61
C LEU A 110 2.44 -12.59 1.82
N ALA A 111 2.71 -12.24 3.09
CA ALA A 111 3.28 -10.97 3.48
C ALA A 111 4.67 -11.17 4.10
N PRO A 112 5.74 -10.60 3.53
CA PRO A 112 7.08 -10.69 4.09
C PRO A 112 7.24 -9.77 5.31
N ARG A 113 8.25 -10.06 6.14
CA ARG A 113 8.68 -9.19 7.23
C ARG A 113 9.52 -8.04 6.68
N ARG A 114 9.14 -6.81 7.02
CA ARG A 114 9.87 -5.61 6.67
C ARG A 114 10.72 -5.13 7.84
N ILE A 115 11.96 -4.75 7.55
CA ILE A 115 12.92 -4.21 8.51
C ILE A 115 13.28 -2.79 8.12
N MET A 116 13.17 -1.84 9.04
CA MET A 116 13.56 -0.45 8.84
C MET A 116 14.44 -0.01 10.02
N ASP A 117 15.66 0.44 9.73
CA ASP A 117 16.68 0.77 10.76
C ASP A 117 16.90 -0.36 11.78
N GLY A 118 17.01 -1.60 11.32
CA GLY A 118 17.23 -2.77 12.17
C GLY A 118 16.03 -3.20 13.02
N LYS A 119 14.89 -2.51 12.91
CA LYS A 119 13.65 -2.82 13.65
C LYS A 119 12.56 -3.31 12.72
N ILE A 120 11.68 -4.15 13.24
CA ILE A 120 10.50 -4.60 12.47
C ILE A 120 9.63 -3.39 12.16
N PHE A 121 9.42 -3.14 10.87
CA PHE A 121 8.47 -2.16 10.38
C PHE A 121 7.15 -2.87 10.07
N CYS A 122 6.17 -2.70 10.96
CA CYS A 122 4.91 -3.42 10.86
C CYS A 122 3.77 -2.51 10.41
N HIS A 123 3.21 -2.81 9.25
CA HIS A 123 1.91 -2.34 8.76
C HIS A 123 0.97 -3.52 8.48
N ASP A 124 1.12 -4.58 9.26
CA ASP A 124 0.33 -5.79 9.16
C ASP A 124 -0.68 -5.82 10.31
N PHE A 125 -1.93 -6.22 10.03
CA PHE A 125 -3.02 -6.12 10.97
C PHE A 125 -3.67 -7.48 11.18
N GLN A 126 -4.03 -7.79 12.43
CA GLN A 126 -4.72 -9.03 12.77
C GLN A 126 -6.21 -9.02 12.43
N GLY A 127 -6.78 -7.85 12.15
CA GLY A 127 -8.18 -7.73 11.79
C GLY A 127 -8.62 -6.29 11.57
N TYR A 128 -9.84 -6.16 11.06
CA TYR A 128 -10.51 -4.87 10.89
C TYR A 128 -11.70 -4.78 11.83
N ASN A 129 -11.90 -3.60 12.40
CA ASN A 129 -13.06 -3.32 13.24
C ASN A 129 -14.12 -2.62 12.37
N LEU A 130 -15.14 -3.36 11.97
CA LEU A 130 -16.20 -2.88 11.10
C LEU A 130 -17.53 -2.63 11.85
N THR A 131 -17.55 -2.79 13.20
CA THR A 131 -18.77 -2.72 14.00
C THR A 131 -18.78 -1.60 15.04
N ARG A 132 -17.62 -1.19 15.58
CA ARG A 132 -17.51 -0.27 16.73
C ARG A 132 -17.00 1.11 16.26
N PRO A 133 -17.85 2.16 16.22
CA PRO A 133 -17.47 3.46 15.64
C PRO A 133 -16.36 4.21 16.39
N PHE A 134 -16.27 4.04 17.70
CA PHE A 134 -15.27 4.72 18.56
C PHE A 134 -13.93 3.99 18.68
N LYS A 135 -13.75 2.90 17.95
CA LYS A 135 -12.48 2.17 17.87
C LYS A 135 -11.86 2.34 16.48
N SER A 136 -10.52 2.35 16.40
CA SER A 136 -9.83 2.36 15.12
C SER A 136 -10.33 1.22 14.21
N MET A 137 -10.34 1.47 12.90
CA MET A 137 -10.62 0.43 11.90
C MET A 137 -9.60 -0.69 12.00
N TYR A 138 -8.35 -0.35 12.20
CA TYR A 138 -7.25 -1.31 12.28
C TYR A 138 -7.17 -1.91 13.68
N ARG A 139 -7.46 -3.20 13.76
CA ARG A 139 -7.26 -3.98 14.99
C ARG A 139 -5.80 -4.36 15.08
N GLN A 140 -5.29 -4.35 16.28
CA GLN A 140 -3.99 -4.81 16.71
C GLN A 140 -2.98 -5.03 15.55
N ARG A 141 -1.96 -4.21 15.49
CA ARG A 141 -0.84 -4.48 14.58
C ARG A 141 -0.18 -5.78 14.99
N LEU A 142 0.20 -6.58 14.00
CA LEU A 142 1.08 -7.70 14.25
C LEU A 142 2.46 -7.13 14.57
N VAL A 143 2.68 -6.77 15.82
CA VAL A 143 3.98 -6.26 16.24
C VAL A 143 4.66 -7.36 16.97
N ASN A 144 5.76 -7.96 16.39
CA ASN A 144 6.68 -8.50 17.37
C ASN A 144 7.91 -9.17 16.76
N GLU A 145 9.03 -8.96 17.37
CA GLU A 145 10.21 -9.82 17.32
C GLU A 145 9.90 -11.26 17.76
N GLN A 146 8.82 -11.47 18.51
CA GLN A 146 8.37 -12.76 19.02
C GLN A 146 7.61 -13.61 17.98
N VAL A 147 7.15 -13.02 16.86
CA VAL A 147 6.51 -13.81 15.77
C VAL A 147 7.61 -14.45 14.94
N THR A 148 7.94 -15.69 15.24
CA THR A 148 9.00 -16.47 14.57
C THR A 148 8.46 -17.49 13.59
N SER A 149 7.16 -17.77 13.60
CA SER A 149 6.49 -18.71 12.69
C SER A 149 5.45 -18.03 11.81
N PRO A 150 5.12 -18.59 10.64
CA PRO A 150 4.07 -18.09 9.76
C PRO A 150 2.73 -17.93 10.51
N THR A 151 2.11 -16.76 10.39
CA THR A 151 0.93 -16.39 11.17
C THR A 151 -0.13 -15.75 10.28
N PHE A 152 -1.40 -16.14 10.45
CA PHE A 152 -2.49 -15.52 9.70
C PHE A 152 -2.74 -14.07 10.16
N ILE A 153 -2.91 -13.20 9.18
CA ILE A 153 -3.21 -11.78 9.35
C ILE A 153 -4.42 -11.41 8.49
N ALA A 154 -4.97 -10.22 8.71
CA ALA A 154 -6.09 -9.70 7.92
C ALA A 154 -5.66 -8.63 6.90
N GLY A 155 -4.48 -8.04 7.05
CA GLY A 155 -4.04 -6.98 6.16
C GLY A 155 -2.55 -6.73 6.17
N THR A 156 -2.02 -6.34 5.02
CA THR A 156 -0.64 -5.94 4.79
C THR A 156 -0.61 -4.81 3.74
N ALA A 157 0.47 -4.02 3.72
CA ALA A 157 0.65 -2.97 2.72
C ALA A 157 1.19 -3.52 1.40
N PHE A 158 1.03 -2.77 0.29
CA PHE A 158 1.66 -3.08 -1.01
C PHE A 158 3.20 -2.90 -1.00
N GLU A 159 3.80 -3.25 0.11
CA GLU A 159 5.25 -3.23 0.36
C GLU A 159 5.77 -4.67 0.51
N GLY A 160 5.56 -5.49 -0.52
CA GLY A 160 6.05 -6.87 -0.60
C GLY A 160 4.99 -7.98 -0.61
N PRO A 161 3.66 -7.71 -0.71
CA PRO A 161 2.69 -8.80 -0.75
C PRO A 161 2.90 -9.66 -1.99
N PHE A 162 2.84 -10.95 -1.78
CA PHE A 162 2.96 -11.99 -2.79
C PHE A 162 1.58 -12.56 -3.05
N ILE A 163 0.97 -12.17 -4.17
CA ILE A 163 -0.45 -12.35 -4.49
C ILE A 163 -0.60 -13.52 -5.44
N ARG A 164 -1.44 -14.48 -5.07
CA ARG A 164 -1.79 -15.62 -5.90
C ARG A 164 -2.69 -15.18 -7.07
N ARG A 165 -2.48 -15.77 -8.27
CA ARG A 165 -3.26 -15.50 -9.47
C ARG A 165 -4.77 -15.60 -9.23
N GLU A 166 -5.21 -16.64 -8.54
CA GLU A 166 -6.64 -16.92 -8.28
C GLU A 166 -7.31 -15.83 -7.44
N VAL A 167 -6.54 -15.05 -6.66
CA VAL A 167 -7.08 -13.85 -6.00
C VAL A 167 -7.50 -12.83 -7.05
N VAL A 168 -6.63 -12.52 -8.01
CA VAL A 168 -6.95 -11.57 -9.09
C VAL A 168 -8.15 -12.05 -9.92
N GLU A 169 -8.23 -13.36 -10.20
CA GLU A 169 -9.35 -13.95 -10.92
C GLU A 169 -10.68 -13.78 -10.17
N LYS A 170 -10.65 -13.91 -8.85
CA LYS A 170 -11.87 -13.91 -8.04
C LYS A 170 -12.34 -12.52 -7.63
N ILE A 171 -11.42 -11.63 -7.30
CA ILE A 171 -11.77 -10.28 -6.78
C ILE A 171 -11.42 -9.14 -7.73
N GLY A 172 -10.77 -9.43 -8.86
CA GLY A 172 -10.30 -8.42 -9.80
C GLY A 172 -9.05 -7.68 -9.34
N LEU A 173 -8.80 -6.54 -9.96
CA LEU A 173 -7.63 -5.69 -9.73
C LEU A 173 -7.83 -4.75 -8.52
N PRO A 174 -6.75 -4.14 -7.98
CA PRO A 174 -6.84 -3.08 -6.98
C PRO A 174 -7.69 -1.90 -7.47
N ASN A 175 -8.31 -1.18 -6.54
CA ASN A 175 -9.08 0.00 -6.87
C ASN A 175 -8.16 1.18 -7.19
N LYS A 176 -7.94 1.45 -8.49
CA LYS A 176 -7.06 2.52 -9.00
C LYS A 176 -7.52 3.93 -8.59
N ASP A 177 -8.83 4.12 -8.38
CA ASP A 177 -9.43 5.42 -8.12
C ASP A 177 -9.19 5.92 -6.68
N LEU A 178 -8.60 5.07 -5.82
CA LEU A 178 -8.10 5.49 -4.51
C LEU A 178 -6.88 6.42 -4.61
N PHE A 179 -6.12 6.35 -5.70
CA PHE A 179 -4.93 7.14 -5.99
C PHE A 179 -3.75 6.84 -5.04
N ILE A 180 -3.93 7.02 -3.74
CA ILE A 180 -2.93 6.73 -2.68
C ILE A 180 -3.65 6.42 -1.36
N PHE A 181 -3.12 5.49 -0.59
CA PHE A 181 -3.66 4.97 0.67
C PHE A 181 -4.94 4.16 0.54
N CYS A 182 -5.07 3.21 1.40
CA CYS A 182 -6.23 2.33 1.55
C CYS A 182 -6.47 1.32 0.40
N ASP A 183 -5.73 1.38 -0.66
CA ASP A 183 -5.80 0.42 -1.79
C ASP A 183 -5.35 -0.99 -1.37
N ASP A 184 -4.31 -1.08 -0.56
CA ASP A 184 -3.85 -2.30 0.10
C ASP A 184 -4.90 -2.87 1.06
N THR A 185 -5.48 -2.00 1.87
CA THR A 185 -6.53 -2.36 2.84
C THR A 185 -7.79 -2.85 2.13
N ASP A 186 -8.25 -2.12 1.09
CA ASP A 186 -9.36 -2.53 0.25
C ASP A 186 -9.11 -3.91 -0.37
N TYR A 187 -7.93 -4.12 -0.93
CA TYR A 187 -7.56 -5.38 -1.57
C TYR A 187 -7.51 -6.54 -0.58
N CYS A 188 -6.94 -6.33 0.61
CA CYS A 188 -6.90 -7.32 1.68
C CYS A 188 -8.30 -7.69 2.18
N ILE A 189 -9.18 -6.73 2.38
CA ILE A 189 -10.57 -6.99 2.83
C ILE A 189 -11.30 -7.83 1.77
N ARG A 190 -11.23 -7.44 0.49
CA ARG A 190 -11.84 -8.21 -0.61
C ARG A 190 -11.28 -9.63 -0.71
N THR A 191 -9.97 -9.79 -0.52
CA THR A 191 -9.31 -11.11 -0.51
C THR A 191 -9.90 -12.03 0.57
N ILE A 192 -10.07 -11.50 1.79
CA ILE A 192 -10.64 -12.28 2.90
C ILE A 192 -12.13 -12.58 2.67
N GLN A 193 -12.89 -11.59 2.20
CA GLN A 193 -14.32 -11.77 1.88
C GLN A 193 -14.55 -12.82 0.79
N ALA A 194 -13.58 -12.98 -0.12
CA ALA A 194 -13.58 -14.01 -1.14
C ALA A 194 -13.21 -15.42 -0.61
N GLY A 195 -12.90 -15.54 0.69
CA GLY A 195 -12.59 -16.82 1.35
C GLY A 195 -11.10 -17.19 1.36
N PHE A 196 -10.22 -16.33 0.84
CA PHE A 196 -8.78 -16.52 0.95
C PHE A 196 -8.24 -16.07 2.31
N LYS A 197 -7.08 -16.62 2.68
CA LYS A 197 -6.32 -16.23 3.86
C LYS A 197 -5.08 -15.42 3.45
N ILE A 198 -4.63 -14.55 4.35
CA ILE A 198 -3.37 -13.81 4.23
C ILE A 198 -2.41 -14.38 5.29
N LEU A 199 -1.21 -14.79 4.87
CA LEU A 199 -0.21 -15.38 5.74
C LEU A 199 1.02 -14.48 5.83
N TYR A 200 1.36 -14.03 7.03
CA TYR A 200 2.63 -13.36 7.32
C TYR A 200 3.74 -14.37 7.44
N VAL A 201 4.84 -14.18 6.72
CA VAL A 201 5.99 -15.08 6.66
C VAL A 201 7.22 -14.37 7.25
N PRO A 202 7.52 -14.55 8.53
CA PRO A 202 8.59 -13.81 9.21
C PRO A 202 10.00 -14.14 8.72
N GLN A 203 10.20 -15.26 8.03
CA GLN A 203 11.47 -15.66 7.42
C GLN A 203 11.73 -14.96 6.08
N ALA A 204 10.69 -14.50 5.39
CA ALA A 204 10.82 -13.70 4.17
C ALA A 204 11.14 -12.26 4.56
N LEU A 205 12.41 -11.86 4.43
CA LEU A 205 12.90 -10.58 4.92
C LEU A 205 13.04 -9.56 3.79
N MET A 206 12.59 -8.34 4.03
CA MET A 206 12.79 -7.17 3.18
C MET A 206 13.29 -6.00 4.02
N ASP A 207 14.30 -5.29 3.54
CA ASP A 207 14.72 -4.03 4.13
C ASP A 207 13.89 -2.89 3.54
N LYS A 208 13.56 -1.88 4.35
CA LYS A 208 12.78 -0.71 3.94
C LYS A 208 13.56 0.57 4.17
N HIS A 209 13.53 1.46 3.18
CA HIS A 209 14.14 2.79 3.29
C HIS A 209 13.35 3.68 4.24
N LYS A 210 14.07 4.39 5.11
CA LYS A 210 13.48 5.37 6.01
C LYS A 210 13.57 6.76 5.42
N PHE A 211 12.42 7.31 5.05
CA PHE A 211 12.33 8.69 4.59
C PHE A 211 12.26 9.70 5.75
N PHE A 212 12.71 10.91 5.46
CA PHE A 212 12.56 12.05 6.36
C PHE A 212 13.23 11.88 7.74
N SER A 213 14.28 11.09 7.82
CA SER A 213 15.00 10.87 9.08
C SER A 213 15.55 12.16 9.68
N GLN A 214 15.91 13.14 8.83
CA GLN A 214 16.45 14.44 9.23
C GLN A 214 15.41 15.56 9.25
N ASP A 215 14.21 15.35 8.73
CA ASP A 215 13.16 16.38 8.72
C ASP A 215 12.49 16.51 10.09
N SER A 216 12.29 17.76 10.53
CA SER A 216 11.44 18.02 11.69
C SER A 216 9.98 17.58 11.42
N TRP A 217 9.21 17.37 12.48
CA TRP A 217 7.79 17.04 12.35
C TRP A 217 7.00 18.05 11.51
N ALA A 218 7.30 19.35 11.69
CA ALA A 218 6.65 20.44 10.95
C ALA A 218 6.92 20.34 9.44
N VAL A 219 8.18 20.12 9.05
CA VAL A 219 8.59 19.97 7.64
C VAL A 219 7.94 18.74 7.02
N ARG A 220 7.96 17.59 7.72
CA ARG A 220 7.27 16.37 7.26
C ARG A 220 5.77 16.58 7.07
N SER A 221 5.15 17.28 8.02
CA SER A 221 3.72 17.59 7.99
C SER A 221 3.35 18.47 6.80
N GLN A 222 4.20 19.46 6.46
CA GLN A 222 4.01 20.32 5.30
C GLN A 222 4.18 19.55 3.98
N LYS A 223 5.26 18.77 3.83
CA LYS A 223 5.51 17.94 2.63
C LYS A 223 4.38 16.94 2.35
N LYS A 224 3.71 16.46 3.39
CA LYS A 224 2.61 15.48 3.29
C LYS A 224 1.21 16.11 3.30
N LYS A 225 1.09 17.45 3.25
CA LYS A 225 -0.18 18.17 3.40
C LYS A 225 -1.26 17.67 2.43
N TRP A 226 -0.94 17.56 1.14
CA TRP A 226 -1.86 17.11 0.10
C TRP A 226 -2.39 15.67 0.31
N LYS A 227 -1.59 14.80 0.92
CA LYS A 227 -1.96 13.41 1.19
C LYS A 227 -3.10 13.26 2.19
N ARG A 228 -3.31 14.27 3.05
CA ARG A 228 -4.36 14.25 4.09
C ARG A 228 -5.76 14.18 3.50
N PHE A 229 -5.98 14.88 2.39
CA PHE A 229 -7.29 14.90 1.74
C PHE A 229 -7.65 13.49 1.23
N TYR A 230 -6.70 12.81 0.61
CA TYR A 230 -6.85 11.40 0.23
C TYR A 230 -7.06 10.51 1.46
N GLN A 231 -6.30 10.72 2.53
CA GLN A 231 -6.45 9.92 3.75
C GLN A 231 -7.83 10.07 4.37
N VAL A 232 -8.38 11.28 4.43
CA VAL A 232 -9.74 11.53 4.93
C VAL A 232 -10.77 10.88 4.01
N ARG A 233 -10.70 11.12 2.70
CA ARG A 233 -11.63 10.56 1.72
C ARG A 233 -11.62 9.03 1.72
N ASN A 234 -10.44 8.44 1.62
CA ASN A 234 -10.33 6.99 1.46
C ASN A 234 -10.66 6.26 2.77
N SER A 235 -10.34 6.83 3.93
CA SER A 235 -10.82 6.29 5.21
C SER A 235 -12.34 6.37 5.33
N ALA A 236 -12.96 7.47 4.85
CA ALA A 236 -14.43 7.60 4.83
C ALA A 236 -15.06 6.59 3.86
N TYR A 237 -14.46 6.39 2.67
CA TYR A 237 -14.85 5.35 1.73
C TYR A 237 -14.80 3.95 2.36
N LEU A 238 -13.66 3.55 2.94
CA LEU A 238 -13.55 2.22 3.56
C LEU A 238 -14.57 2.01 4.68
N ASN A 239 -14.75 3.02 5.53
CA ASN A 239 -15.74 2.94 6.63
C ASN A 239 -17.16 2.84 6.09
N HIS A 240 -17.51 3.61 5.06
CA HIS A 240 -18.83 3.58 4.44
C HIS A 240 -19.09 2.24 3.73
N HIS A 241 -18.14 1.81 2.89
CA HIS A 241 -18.28 0.63 2.05
C HIS A 241 -18.31 -0.68 2.87
N TYR A 242 -17.38 -0.83 3.81
CA TYR A 242 -17.23 -2.07 4.59
C TYR A 242 -17.88 -2.04 5.97
N GLY A 243 -18.27 -0.88 6.47
CA GLY A 243 -18.88 -0.75 7.80
C GLY A 243 -20.17 -1.53 7.94
N GLN A 244 -20.29 -2.29 9.03
CA GLN A 244 -21.45 -3.14 9.32
C GLN A 244 -22.51 -2.44 10.16
N THR A 245 -22.21 -1.24 10.69
CA THR A 245 -23.14 -0.42 11.47
C THR A 245 -23.18 1.01 10.94
N TRP A 246 -24.30 1.70 11.13
CA TRP A 246 -24.43 3.12 10.80
C TRP A 246 -23.31 3.96 11.43
N GLY A 247 -22.97 3.68 12.69
CA GLY A 247 -21.91 4.39 13.39
C GLY A 247 -20.53 4.24 12.74
N VAL A 248 -20.20 3.07 12.18
CA VAL A 248 -18.94 2.88 11.44
C VAL A 248 -19.02 3.57 10.08
N ARG A 249 -20.13 3.42 9.37
CA ARG A 249 -20.29 4.00 8.03
C ARG A 249 -20.16 5.52 8.01
N TYR A 250 -20.70 6.21 9.02
CA TYR A 250 -20.79 7.67 9.01
C TYR A 250 -20.07 8.32 10.20
N LEU A 251 -20.39 7.91 11.45
CA LEU A 251 -19.96 8.61 12.66
C LEU A 251 -18.43 8.52 12.85
N ARG A 252 -17.80 7.36 12.59
CA ARG A 252 -16.34 7.20 12.74
C ARG A 252 -15.58 8.20 11.85
N SER A 253 -15.95 8.28 10.58
CA SER A 253 -15.30 9.18 9.62
C SER A 253 -15.63 10.64 9.89
N PHE A 254 -16.83 10.93 10.37
CA PHE A 254 -17.22 12.26 10.82
C PHE A 254 -16.37 12.73 12.00
N ILE A 255 -16.19 11.92 13.03
CA ILE A 255 -15.31 12.24 14.17
C ILE A 255 -13.87 12.47 13.70
N ASN A 256 -13.39 11.64 12.77
CA ASN A 256 -12.04 11.77 12.23
C ASN A 256 -11.86 13.10 11.48
N VAL A 257 -12.77 13.46 10.59
CA VAL A 257 -12.68 14.73 9.85
C VAL A 257 -12.84 15.94 10.76
N LEU A 258 -13.71 15.87 11.78
CA LEU A 258 -13.80 16.93 12.78
C LEU A 258 -12.47 17.16 13.50
N GLY A 259 -11.75 16.09 13.87
CA GLY A 259 -10.42 16.20 14.46
C GLY A 259 -9.43 16.94 13.55
N TYR A 260 -9.45 16.65 12.25
CA TYR A 260 -8.63 17.39 11.28
C TYR A 260 -9.05 18.86 11.12
N ILE A 261 -10.35 19.14 11.11
CA ILE A 261 -10.89 20.52 11.00
C ILE A 261 -10.52 21.35 12.23
N VAL A 262 -10.70 20.80 13.42
CA VAL A 262 -10.32 21.45 14.69
C VAL A 262 -8.81 21.72 14.70
N THR A 263 -8.00 20.75 14.31
CA THR A 263 -6.55 20.93 14.19
C THR A 263 -6.21 22.04 13.20
N ALA A 264 -6.81 22.04 12.01
CA ALA A 264 -6.59 23.08 11.00
C ALA A 264 -7.01 24.47 11.52
N PHE A 265 -8.14 24.58 12.19
CA PHE A 265 -8.66 25.84 12.72
C PHE A 265 -7.71 26.48 13.74
N PHE A 266 -7.23 25.72 14.72
CA PHE A 266 -6.36 26.25 15.76
C PHE A 266 -4.89 26.37 15.38
N THR A 267 -4.39 25.57 14.43
CA THR A 267 -2.97 25.59 14.07
C THR A 267 -2.64 26.38 12.82
N ALA A 268 -3.61 26.71 11.98
CA ALA A 268 -3.39 27.48 10.74
C ALA A 268 -2.65 28.81 10.93
N PRO A 269 -2.88 29.61 12.00
CA PRO A 269 -2.13 30.86 12.20
C PRO A 269 -0.64 30.64 12.51
N PHE A 270 -0.26 29.48 13.03
CA PHE A 270 1.08 29.22 13.58
C PHE A 270 1.87 28.18 12.78
N SER A 271 1.25 27.53 11.79
CA SER A 271 1.86 26.39 11.09
C SER A 271 1.62 26.41 9.60
N LYS A 272 2.69 26.38 8.80
CA LYS A 272 2.61 26.21 7.34
C LYS A 272 2.02 24.85 6.92
N ALA A 273 1.91 23.91 7.85
CA ALA A 273 1.33 22.59 7.60
C ALA A 273 -0.19 22.61 7.48
N TRP A 274 -0.86 23.67 7.94
CA TRP A 274 -2.30 23.84 7.94
C TRP A 274 -2.70 25.22 7.44
N SER A 275 -3.88 25.33 6.86
CA SER A 275 -4.49 26.57 6.42
C SER A 275 -6.00 26.51 6.64
N TRP A 276 -6.64 27.62 6.90
CA TRP A 276 -8.10 27.68 6.98
C TRP A 276 -8.78 27.26 5.67
N SER A 277 -8.12 27.50 4.52
CA SER A 277 -8.59 26.99 3.23
C SER A 277 -8.58 25.46 3.09
N ASP A 278 -7.97 24.75 4.03
CA ASP A 278 -8.00 23.29 4.07
C ASP A 278 -9.33 22.76 4.63
N ILE A 279 -10.03 23.56 5.45
CA ILE A 279 -11.27 23.15 6.13
C ILE A 279 -12.35 22.68 5.14
N PRO A 280 -12.75 23.51 4.14
CA PRO A 280 -13.73 23.03 3.16
C PRO A 280 -13.24 21.84 2.34
N LYS A 281 -11.95 21.74 2.05
CA LYS A 281 -11.36 20.59 1.33
C LYS A 281 -11.46 19.29 2.14
N LEU A 282 -11.18 19.36 3.45
CA LEU A 282 -11.32 18.22 4.37
C LEU A 282 -12.77 17.76 4.45
N TRP A 283 -13.71 18.72 4.54
CA TRP A 283 -15.14 18.41 4.58
C TRP A 283 -15.61 17.76 3.28
N ASN A 284 -15.23 18.32 2.14
CA ASN A 284 -15.56 17.73 0.83
C ASN A 284 -14.93 16.33 0.66
N ALA A 285 -13.70 16.13 1.10
CA ALA A 285 -13.06 14.81 1.08
C ALA A 285 -13.85 13.79 1.92
N TYR A 286 -14.34 14.18 3.10
CA TYR A 286 -15.22 13.31 3.89
C TYR A 286 -16.55 12.97 3.15
N LEU A 287 -17.20 13.99 2.57
CA LEU A 287 -18.44 13.79 1.82
C LEU A 287 -18.24 12.90 0.58
N ASP A 288 -17.15 13.11 -0.15
CA ASP A 288 -16.82 12.31 -1.32
C ASP A 288 -16.55 10.85 -0.94
N GLY A 289 -15.85 10.61 0.17
CA GLY A 289 -15.62 9.26 0.67
C GLY A 289 -16.92 8.56 1.09
N THR A 290 -17.83 9.24 1.80
CA THR A 290 -19.11 8.67 2.20
C THR A 290 -20.11 8.50 1.03
N LYS A 291 -19.88 9.16 -0.09
CA LYS A 291 -20.62 8.99 -1.35
C LYS A 291 -19.92 8.10 -2.35
N GLU A 292 -18.79 7.49 -1.96
CA GLU A 292 -17.93 6.65 -2.80
C GLU A 292 -17.45 7.33 -4.10
N LYS A 293 -17.31 8.66 -4.06
CA LYS A 293 -16.72 9.44 -5.14
C LYS A 293 -15.21 9.43 -5.00
N LEU A 294 -14.55 8.66 -5.85
CA LEU A 294 -13.10 8.47 -5.86
C LEU A 294 -12.45 9.18 -7.06
N GLY A 295 -11.14 9.05 -7.23
CA GLY A 295 -10.37 9.68 -8.30
C GLY A 295 -9.36 10.70 -7.76
N ILE A 296 -8.86 11.59 -8.62
CA ILE A 296 -7.90 12.65 -8.25
C ILE A 296 -8.65 13.78 -7.53
N ILE A 297 -8.11 14.24 -6.40
CA ILE A 297 -8.63 15.38 -5.61
C ILE A 297 -7.97 16.67 -6.09
#